data_a78b2bad2b79c82c320120217306fa5b
#
_entry.id   a78b2bad2b79c82c320120217306fa5b
#
_cell.length_a   1.000
_cell.length_b   1.000
_cell.length_c   1.000
_cell.angle_alpha   90.00
_cell.angle_beta   90.00
_cell.angle_gamma   90.00
#
_symmetry.space_group_name_H-M   'P 1'
#
loop_
_entity.id
_entity.type
_entity.pdbx_description
1 polymer ?
#
loop_
_entity_poly.entity_id
_entity_poly.type
_entity_poly.pdbx_seq_one_letter_code
_entity_poly.pdbx_strand_id
1 'polypeptide(L)'
;MKLPRMFQGTKIIIHTGGSSGNYKPVARRPAITSFLPPLIALLHKIGIYRYESVLISLPFYHGFGLATLIVSLLMGKKICLQRRFLVQETLSIIQNERIEVMPIVPAMLSRLWLVEGAKSQMESLKCLICGGDRLPKQLIETTHQQLGNVLYNLYGTSEAGFFLLATPQDLAAFDETTLGKAIWGVICKIKEANEDHVGELWVQSSWAMAGRKNQWQSTGDLVFQNLDGYYFHRGRTDRMVVCGGENVHPEHIEQVLLAHPSIIAARAFAVSHPLFGNVIQAEVECTPSLSMTEEELLTWLKPQLSRAEMPHGITFQNIGMLSTGKQKAWKT
;
A
#
# COMPACT_ATOMS: atom_id res chain seq x y z
N MET A 1 -29.89 14.59 -21.65
CA MET A 1 -30.60 13.84 -20.59
C MET A 1 -30.18 14.40 -19.25
N LYS A 2 -31.05 15.14 -18.52
CA LYS A 2 -30.73 15.68 -17.20
C LYS A 2 -30.90 14.54 -16.19
N LEU A 3 -29.82 14.16 -15.51
CA LEU A 3 -29.85 13.19 -14.42
C LEU A 3 -30.83 13.65 -13.30
N PRO A 4 -31.54 12.72 -12.66
CA PRO A 4 -32.48 13.06 -11.60
C PRO A 4 -31.79 13.84 -10.47
N ARG A 5 -32.49 14.82 -9.90
CA ARG A 5 -32.02 15.68 -8.79
C ARG A 5 -31.54 14.92 -7.53
N MET A 6 -31.81 13.62 -7.41
CA MET A 6 -31.38 12.77 -6.29
C MET A 6 -29.87 12.69 -6.08
N PHE A 7 -29.05 13.03 -7.08
CA PHE A 7 -27.57 12.99 -6.96
C PHE A 7 -26.93 14.36 -6.80
N GLN A 8 -27.72 15.44 -6.76
CA GLN A 8 -27.19 16.79 -6.50
C GLN A 8 -27.14 17.05 -4.99
N GLY A 9 -25.93 17.02 -4.45
CA GLY A 9 -25.68 17.39 -3.04
C GLY A 9 -25.20 16.30 -2.10
N THR A 10 -25.22 15.02 -2.49
CA THR A 10 -24.74 13.90 -1.66
C THR A 10 -23.22 13.98 -1.51
N LYS A 11 -22.74 14.04 -0.26
CA LYS A 11 -21.31 13.93 0.07
C LYS A 11 -21.03 12.54 0.59
N ILE A 12 -20.04 11.86 0.06
CA ILE A 12 -19.46 10.68 0.66
C ILE A 12 -18.33 11.13 1.57
N ILE A 13 -18.41 10.81 2.85
CA ILE A 13 -17.35 11.09 3.82
C ILE A 13 -16.58 9.80 4.06
N ILE A 14 -15.29 9.82 3.77
CA ILE A 14 -14.36 8.71 3.99
C ILE A 14 -13.48 9.11 5.16
N HIS A 15 -13.28 8.22 6.12
CA HIS A 15 -12.35 8.45 7.21
C HIS A 15 -10.96 7.95 6.80
N THR A 16 -9.95 8.80 6.94
CA THR A 16 -8.57 8.46 6.66
C THR A 16 -7.81 8.31 7.96
N GLY A 17 -7.24 7.15 8.19
CA GLY A 17 -6.25 6.97 9.24
C GLY A 17 -4.90 7.46 8.69
N GLY A 18 -4.49 8.66 9.04
CA GLY A 18 -3.10 9.06 8.87
C GLY A 18 -2.18 8.20 9.73
N SER A 19 -0.87 8.19 9.43
CA SER A 19 0.17 7.53 10.24
C SER A 19 0.13 7.96 11.73
N SER A 20 -0.46 9.12 12.02
CA SER A 20 -0.65 9.67 13.37
C SER A 20 -1.85 9.12 14.16
N GLY A 21 -2.61 8.15 13.61
CA GLY A 21 -3.76 7.55 14.30
C GLY A 21 -5.02 8.44 14.41
N ASN A 22 -4.95 9.68 14.00
CA ASN A 22 -6.10 10.60 13.99
C ASN A 22 -6.90 10.46 12.69
N TYR A 23 -8.15 10.04 12.80
CA TYR A 23 -9.05 9.93 11.65
C TYR A 23 -9.47 11.32 11.16
N LYS A 24 -9.07 11.69 9.94
CA LYS A 24 -9.53 12.92 9.29
C LYS A 24 -10.65 12.59 8.31
N PRO A 25 -11.81 13.28 8.37
CA PRO A 25 -12.87 13.12 7.40
C PRO A 25 -12.48 13.75 6.06
N VAL A 26 -12.51 12.98 4.98
CA VAL A 26 -12.32 13.43 3.61
C VAL A 26 -13.65 13.37 2.89
N ALA A 27 -14.19 14.53 2.52
CA ALA A 27 -15.45 14.61 1.78
C ALA A 27 -15.21 14.48 0.28
N ARG A 28 -15.99 13.63 -0.39
CA ARG A 28 -16.04 13.51 -1.84
C ARG A 28 -17.43 13.82 -2.35
N ARG A 29 -17.54 14.58 -3.42
CA ARG A 29 -18.79 14.74 -4.16
C ARG A 29 -18.75 13.80 -5.34
N PRO A 30 -19.54 12.72 -5.35
CA PRO A 30 -19.58 11.80 -6.48
C PRO A 30 -20.15 12.54 -7.69
N ALA A 31 -19.30 12.82 -8.67
CA ALA A 31 -19.72 13.20 -9.99
C ALA A 31 -19.36 12.03 -10.91
N ILE A 32 -20.34 11.37 -11.52
CA ILE A 32 -20.14 10.19 -12.38
C ILE A 32 -19.08 10.47 -13.42
N THR A 33 -19.08 11.65 -14.02
CA THR A 33 -18.09 12.08 -15.01
C THR A 33 -16.66 12.14 -14.48
N SER A 34 -16.47 12.40 -13.18
CA SER A 34 -15.14 12.46 -12.57
C SER A 34 -14.57 11.08 -12.26
N PHE A 35 -15.43 10.08 -12.05
CA PHE A 35 -15.02 8.70 -11.75
C PHE A 35 -14.81 7.87 -13.01
N LEU A 36 -15.42 8.28 -14.14
CA LEU A 36 -15.41 7.49 -15.35
C LEU A 36 -14.00 7.25 -15.93
N PRO A 37 -13.10 8.24 -16.08
CA PRO A 37 -11.79 8.01 -16.65
C PRO A 37 -10.96 6.99 -15.87
N PRO A 38 -10.76 7.14 -14.53
CA PRO A 38 -10.00 6.18 -13.76
C PRO A 38 -10.69 4.82 -13.61
N LEU A 39 -12.03 4.79 -13.61
CA LEU A 39 -12.75 3.51 -13.64
C LEU A 39 -12.45 2.75 -14.94
N ILE A 40 -12.54 3.41 -16.09
CA ILE A 40 -12.21 2.81 -17.39
C ILE A 40 -10.75 2.34 -17.40
N ALA A 41 -9.81 3.13 -16.87
CA ALA A 41 -8.42 2.75 -16.80
C ALA A 41 -8.20 1.49 -15.94
N LEU A 42 -8.82 1.41 -14.77
CA LEU A 42 -8.78 0.23 -13.91
C LEU A 42 -9.45 -0.98 -14.56
N LEU A 43 -10.63 -0.80 -15.15
CA LEU A 43 -11.33 -1.86 -15.86
C LEU A 43 -10.49 -2.44 -17.00
N HIS A 44 -9.83 -1.58 -17.75
CA HIS A 44 -9.00 -1.99 -18.89
C HIS A 44 -7.71 -2.66 -18.43
N LYS A 45 -6.97 -2.04 -17.49
CA LYS A 45 -5.65 -2.54 -17.05
C LYS A 45 -5.74 -3.77 -16.15
N ILE A 46 -6.68 -3.80 -15.22
CA ILE A 46 -6.88 -4.93 -14.30
C ILE A 46 -7.72 -6.02 -14.96
N GLY A 47 -8.56 -5.67 -15.92
CA GLY A 47 -9.45 -6.62 -16.57
C GLY A 47 -10.53 -7.18 -15.64
N ILE A 48 -10.95 -6.41 -14.63
CA ILE A 48 -11.87 -6.84 -13.57
C ILE A 48 -13.22 -7.37 -14.11
N TYR A 49 -13.60 -6.97 -15.33
CA TYR A 49 -14.80 -7.46 -16.02
C TYR A 49 -14.75 -8.96 -16.36
N ARG A 50 -13.55 -9.56 -16.39
CA ARG A 50 -13.33 -10.98 -16.73
C ARG A 50 -13.61 -11.93 -15.56
N TYR A 51 -13.70 -11.39 -14.35
CA TYR A 51 -13.82 -12.19 -13.12
C TYR A 51 -15.27 -12.15 -12.62
N GLU A 52 -15.69 -13.18 -11.91
CA GLU A 52 -17.08 -13.34 -11.46
C GLU A 52 -17.28 -13.03 -9.98
N SER A 53 -16.27 -13.29 -9.14
CA SER A 53 -16.38 -13.23 -7.69
C SER A 53 -15.33 -12.33 -7.05
N VAL A 54 -15.73 -11.60 -6.00
CA VAL A 54 -14.88 -10.67 -5.25
C VAL A 54 -15.05 -10.90 -3.75
N LEU A 55 -13.95 -11.04 -3.01
CA LEU A 55 -13.95 -11.01 -1.54
C LEU A 55 -13.49 -9.63 -1.07
N ILE A 56 -14.28 -8.98 -0.23
CA ILE A 56 -13.94 -7.68 0.35
C ILE A 56 -13.83 -7.83 1.87
N SER A 57 -12.58 -7.81 2.36
CA SER A 57 -12.23 -7.81 3.79
C SER A 57 -11.79 -6.43 4.28
N LEU A 58 -11.74 -5.44 3.36
CA LEU A 58 -11.37 -4.07 3.68
C LEU A 58 -12.56 -3.27 4.19
N PRO A 59 -12.37 -2.41 5.20
CA PRO A 59 -13.47 -1.61 5.76
C PRO A 59 -14.05 -0.62 4.74
N PHE A 60 -15.37 -0.47 4.71
CA PHE A 60 -16.07 0.43 3.78
C PHE A 60 -15.98 1.92 4.14
N TYR A 61 -15.53 2.26 5.35
CA TYR A 61 -15.24 3.65 5.71
C TYR A 61 -13.90 4.14 5.12
N HIS A 62 -13.11 3.25 4.49
CA HIS A 62 -11.95 3.59 3.67
C HIS A 62 -12.30 3.56 2.19
N GLY A 63 -11.67 4.49 1.44
CA GLY A 63 -11.93 4.66 0.01
C GLY A 63 -11.68 3.41 -0.81
N PHE A 64 -10.70 2.57 -0.44
CA PHE A 64 -10.36 1.36 -1.18
C PHE A 64 -11.47 0.31 -1.08
N GLY A 65 -11.90 -0.05 0.14
CA GLY A 65 -12.99 -1.01 0.33
C GLY A 65 -14.31 -0.54 -0.28
N LEU A 66 -14.65 0.74 -0.08
CA LEU A 66 -15.87 1.33 -0.65
C LEU A 66 -15.84 1.35 -2.19
N ALA A 67 -14.72 1.74 -2.79
CA ALA A 67 -14.58 1.78 -4.25
C ALA A 67 -14.72 0.37 -4.85
N THR A 68 -14.10 -0.64 -4.23
CA THR A 68 -14.25 -2.03 -4.66
C THR A 68 -15.71 -2.50 -4.58
N LEU A 69 -16.41 -2.20 -3.49
CA LEU A 69 -17.83 -2.54 -3.35
C LEU A 69 -18.67 -1.92 -4.47
N ILE A 70 -18.51 -0.62 -4.70
CA ILE A 70 -19.28 0.10 -5.73
C ILE A 70 -18.99 -0.49 -7.13
N VAL A 71 -17.72 -0.71 -7.47
CA VAL A 71 -17.34 -1.28 -8.77
C VAL A 71 -17.89 -2.69 -8.93
N SER A 72 -17.81 -3.52 -7.89
CA SER A 72 -18.31 -4.90 -7.93
C SER A 72 -19.84 -4.96 -8.12
N LEU A 73 -20.58 -4.06 -7.43
CA LEU A 73 -22.03 -3.94 -7.58
C LEU A 73 -22.41 -3.47 -9.00
N LEU A 74 -21.74 -2.43 -9.52
CA LEU A 74 -22.00 -1.91 -10.87
C LEU A 74 -21.73 -2.96 -11.96
N MET A 75 -20.82 -3.88 -11.70
CA MET A 75 -20.45 -4.95 -12.63
C MET A 75 -21.19 -6.27 -12.39
N GLY A 76 -22.16 -6.30 -11.47
CA GLY A 76 -22.96 -7.49 -11.18
C GLY A 76 -22.15 -8.69 -10.67
N LYS A 77 -21.06 -8.44 -9.91
CA LYS A 77 -20.20 -9.50 -9.38
C LYS A 77 -20.82 -10.22 -8.20
N LYS A 78 -20.50 -11.52 -8.00
CA LYS A 78 -20.70 -12.20 -6.73
C LYS A 78 -19.80 -11.55 -5.70
N ILE A 79 -20.37 -11.00 -4.62
CA ILE A 79 -19.62 -10.29 -3.60
C ILE A 79 -19.69 -11.06 -2.29
N CYS A 80 -18.53 -11.49 -1.79
CA CYS A 80 -18.38 -12.01 -0.44
C CYS A 80 -17.84 -10.89 0.46
N LEU A 81 -18.52 -10.64 1.58
CA LEU A 81 -18.15 -9.60 2.54
C LEU A 81 -17.65 -10.24 3.83
N GLN A 82 -16.47 -9.82 4.26
CA GLN A 82 -15.92 -10.20 5.54
C GLN A 82 -15.82 -8.97 6.45
N ARG A 83 -16.45 -9.02 7.62
CA ARG A 83 -16.51 -7.88 8.54
C ARG A 83 -15.12 -7.49 9.10
N ARG A 84 -14.28 -8.49 9.35
CA ARG A 84 -12.91 -8.34 9.84
C ARG A 84 -12.04 -9.35 9.12
N PHE A 85 -10.84 -8.95 8.76
CA PHE A 85 -9.86 -9.88 8.24
C PHE A 85 -9.42 -10.87 9.34
N LEU A 86 -9.74 -12.14 9.14
CA LEU A 86 -9.31 -13.27 9.95
C LEU A 86 -8.70 -14.30 9.00
N VAL A 87 -7.44 -14.61 9.17
CA VAL A 87 -6.63 -15.38 8.19
C VAL A 87 -7.31 -16.67 7.78
N GLN A 88 -7.68 -17.53 8.75
CA GLN A 88 -8.29 -18.84 8.46
C GLN A 88 -9.66 -18.72 7.79
N GLU A 89 -10.49 -17.79 8.25
CA GLU A 89 -11.80 -17.52 7.65
C GLU A 89 -11.64 -16.99 6.22
N THR A 90 -10.68 -16.09 5.99
CA THR A 90 -10.39 -15.53 4.66
C THR A 90 -10.00 -16.64 3.69
N LEU A 91 -9.09 -17.52 4.07
CA LEU A 91 -8.65 -18.66 3.25
C LEU A 91 -9.81 -19.63 2.97
N SER A 92 -10.63 -19.92 3.99
CA SER A 92 -11.83 -20.77 3.81
C SER A 92 -12.83 -20.16 2.85
N ILE A 93 -13.09 -18.84 2.93
CA ILE A 93 -13.98 -18.15 1.99
C ILE A 93 -13.42 -18.20 0.57
N ILE A 94 -12.11 -17.91 0.39
CA ILE A 94 -11.48 -17.95 -0.94
C ILE A 94 -11.67 -19.33 -1.57
N GLN A 95 -11.39 -20.39 -0.82
CA GLN A 95 -11.47 -21.77 -1.30
C GLN A 95 -12.93 -22.19 -1.59
N ASN A 96 -13.82 -22.03 -0.62
CA ASN A 96 -15.20 -22.54 -0.71
C ASN A 96 -16.03 -21.78 -1.74
N GLU A 97 -15.87 -20.46 -1.82
CA GLU A 97 -16.60 -19.57 -2.72
C GLU A 97 -15.90 -19.37 -4.06
N ARG A 98 -14.72 -20.00 -4.25
CA ARG A 98 -13.86 -19.89 -5.44
C ARG A 98 -13.64 -18.44 -5.87
N ILE A 99 -13.19 -17.63 -4.92
CA ILE A 99 -12.98 -16.19 -5.12
C ILE A 99 -11.88 -15.95 -6.16
N GLU A 100 -12.16 -15.08 -7.11
CA GLU A 100 -11.21 -14.72 -8.18
C GLU A 100 -10.52 -13.38 -7.94
N VAL A 101 -11.17 -12.43 -7.27
CA VAL A 101 -10.62 -11.08 -7.02
C VAL A 101 -10.62 -10.77 -5.54
N MET A 102 -9.50 -10.22 -5.05
CA MET A 102 -9.41 -9.74 -3.67
C MET A 102 -8.60 -8.43 -3.60
N PRO A 103 -9.22 -7.29 -3.21
CA PRO A 103 -8.47 -6.12 -2.76
C PRO A 103 -7.86 -6.41 -1.39
N ILE A 104 -6.58 -6.12 -1.24
CA ILE A 104 -5.82 -6.51 -0.05
C ILE A 104 -4.76 -5.45 0.29
N VAL A 105 -4.31 -5.40 1.53
CA VAL A 105 -3.11 -4.63 1.91
C VAL A 105 -1.94 -5.59 2.15
N PRO A 106 -0.68 -5.12 2.03
CA PRO A 106 0.50 -5.99 2.13
C PRO A 106 0.53 -6.83 3.42
N ALA A 107 0.26 -6.24 4.57
CA ALA A 107 0.26 -6.94 5.85
C ALA A 107 -0.77 -8.08 5.95
N MET A 108 -1.92 -7.96 5.27
CA MET A 108 -2.90 -9.04 5.17
C MET A 108 -2.37 -10.17 4.29
N LEU A 109 -1.80 -9.84 3.13
CA LEU A 109 -1.25 -10.83 2.20
C LEU A 109 -0.08 -11.60 2.83
N SER A 110 0.84 -10.91 3.52
CA SER A 110 1.93 -11.57 4.27
C SER A 110 1.40 -12.59 5.27
N ARG A 111 0.33 -12.27 6.00
CA ARG A 111 -0.26 -13.18 6.99
C ARG A 111 -0.98 -14.38 6.37
N LEU A 112 -1.55 -14.24 5.18
CA LEU A 112 -2.10 -15.38 4.44
C LEU A 112 -1.00 -16.38 4.08
N TRP A 113 0.17 -15.91 3.66
CA TRP A 113 1.30 -16.77 3.30
C TRP A 113 1.96 -17.49 4.47
N LEU A 114 1.71 -17.07 5.72
CA LEU A 114 2.22 -17.80 6.90
C LEU A 114 1.46 -19.11 7.19
N VAL A 115 0.31 -19.32 6.56
CA VAL A 115 -0.49 -20.52 6.78
C VAL A 115 0.02 -21.64 5.88
N GLU A 116 0.31 -22.77 6.47
CA GLU A 116 0.64 -23.99 5.73
C GLU A 116 -0.54 -24.38 4.82
N GLY A 117 -0.24 -24.67 3.55
CA GLY A 117 -1.27 -25.01 2.56
C GLY A 117 -2.05 -23.79 2.00
N ALA A 118 -1.70 -22.57 2.35
CA ALA A 118 -2.38 -21.35 1.84
C ALA A 118 -2.44 -21.31 0.29
N LYS A 119 -1.41 -21.81 -0.39
CA LYS A 119 -1.37 -21.89 -1.86
C LYS A 119 -2.61 -22.59 -2.43
N SER A 120 -2.93 -23.79 -1.95
CA SER A 120 -4.08 -24.56 -2.44
C SER A 120 -5.41 -23.89 -2.13
N GLN A 121 -5.51 -23.18 -1.00
CA GLN A 121 -6.72 -22.44 -0.63
C GLN A 121 -6.92 -21.16 -1.45
N MET A 122 -5.84 -20.58 -1.97
CA MET A 122 -5.85 -19.36 -2.78
C MET A 122 -5.78 -19.60 -4.30
N GLU A 123 -5.79 -20.84 -4.75
CA GLU A 123 -5.61 -21.22 -6.17
C GLU A 123 -6.66 -20.59 -7.11
N SER A 124 -7.85 -20.30 -6.61
CA SER A 124 -8.91 -19.63 -7.41
C SER A 124 -8.64 -18.15 -7.68
N LEU A 125 -7.71 -17.51 -6.93
CA LEU A 125 -7.39 -16.10 -7.10
C LEU A 125 -6.70 -15.85 -8.43
N LYS A 126 -7.26 -14.91 -9.19
CA LYS A 126 -6.74 -14.46 -10.50
C LYS A 126 -6.31 -13.00 -10.48
N CYS A 127 -6.76 -12.24 -9.46
CA CYS A 127 -6.48 -10.83 -9.34
C CYS A 127 -6.40 -10.41 -7.87
N LEU A 128 -5.21 -10.12 -7.40
CA LEU A 128 -4.93 -9.52 -6.09
C LEU A 128 -4.60 -8.03 -6.31
N ILE A 129 -5.47 -7.12 -5.86
CA ILE A 129 -5.22 -5.69 -5.95
C ILE A 129 -4.64 -5.24 -4.61
N CYS A 130 -3.33 -5.10 -4.55
CA CYS A 130 -2.63 -4.67 -3.34
C CYS A 130 -2.51 -3.15 -3.30
N GLY A 131 -2.77 -2.53 -2.16
CA GLY A 131 -2.65 -1.09 -2.03
C GLY A 131 -2.81 -0.60 -0.61
N GLY A 132 -2.63 0.71 -0.43
CA GLY A 132 -2.83 1.38 0.86
C GLY A 132 -1.62 1.35 1.78
N ASP A 133 -0.61 0.56 1.48
CA ASP A 133 0.67 0.53 2.18
C ASP A 133 1.78 0.12 1.21
N ARG A 134 3.04 0.19 1.65
CA ARG A 134 4.19 -0.20 0.84
C ARG A 134 4.22 -1.71 0.64
N LEU A 135 4.33 -2.13 -0.60
CA LEU A 135 4.37 -3.55 -1.00
C LEU A 135 5.83 -4.04 -1.02
N PRO A 136 6.24 -4.97 -0.12
CA PRO A 136 7.61 -5.49 -0.11
C PRO A 136 7.91 -6.34 -1.34
N LYS A 137 9.14 -6.24 -1.88
CA LYS A 137 9.57 -7.01 -3.05
C LYS A 137 9.48 -8.52 -2.81
N GLN A 138 9.91 -8.99 -1.65
CA GLN A 138 9.82 -10.41 -1.28
C GLN A 138 8.38 -10.94 -1.33
N LEU A 139 7.40 -10.12 -0.89
CA LEU A 139 5.98 -10.51 -0.94
C LEU A 139 5.47 -10.62 -2.38
N ILE A 140 5.97 -9.77 -3.28
CA ILE A 140 5.71 -9.87 -4.73
C ILE A 140 6.25 -11.20 -5.26
N GLU A 141 7.52 -11.49 -4.99
CA GLU A 141 8.21 -12.70 -5.44
C GLU A 141 7.54 -13.97 -4.94
N THR A 142 7.24 -14.02 -3.63
CA THR A 142 6.49 -15.15 -3.04
C THR A 142 5.14 -15.33 -3.72
N THR A 143 4.39 -14.26 -3.90
CA THR A 143 3.06 -14.35 -4.53
C THR A 143 3.16 -14.78 -5.98
N HIS A 144 4.13 -14.27 -6.71
CA HIS A 144 4.38 -14.65 -8.11
C HIS A 144 4.76 -16.13 -8.24
N GLN A 145 5.65 -16.62 -7.38
CA GLN A 145 6.06 -18.03 -7.37
C GLN A 145 4.91 -18.97 -7.03
N GLN A 146 4.01 -18.56 -6.14
CA GLN A 146 2.92 -19.42 -5.65
C GLN A 146 1.67 -19.39 -6.53
N LEU A 147 1.28 -18.20 -7.04
CA LEU A 147 0.02 -17.98 -7.77
C LEU A 147 0.21 -17.44 -9.19
N GLY A 148 1.46 -17.15 -9.61
CA GLY A 148 1.73 -16.55 -10.91
C GLY A 148 1.40 -15.05 -10.96
N ASN A 149 1.09 -14.55 -12.15
CA ASN A 149 0.90 -13.12 -12.46
C ASN A 149 -0.47 -12.59 -12.02
N VAL A 150 -0.78 -12.61 -10.73
CA VAL A 150 -2.08 -12.21 -10.18
C VAL A 150 -2.04 -10.89 -9.38
N LEU A 151 -0.85 -10.41 -8.99
CA LEU A 151 -0.67 -9.30 -8.07
C LEU A 151 -0.50 -7.97 -8.79
N TYR A 152 -1.36 -7.00 -8.45
CA TYR A 152 -1.30 -5.60 -8.89
C TYR A 152 -0.93 -4.71 -7.71
N ASN A 153 -0.15 -3.64 -7.94
CA ASN A 153 0.12 -2.61 -6.95
C ASN A 153 -0.65 -1.34 -7.31
N LEU A 154 -1.63 -0.97 -6.47
CA LEU A 154 -2.48 0.20 -6.66
C LEU A 154 -2.11 1.28 -5.64
N TYR A 155 -1.48 2.34 -6.11
CA TYR A 155 -1.04 3.44 -5.26
C TYR A 155 -1.97 4.65 -5.37
N GLY A 156 -2.19 5.30 -4.23
CA GLY A 156 -3.00 6.50 -4.13
C GLY A 156 -3.06 7.06 -2.72
N THR A 157 -3.60 8.27 -2.61
CA THR A 157 -3.85 8.93 -1.33
C THR A 157 -5.34 9.12 -1.09
N SER A 158 -5.70 9.32 0.17
CA SER A 158 -7.10 9.57 0.52
C SER A 158 -7.64 10.85 -0.11
N GLU A 159 -6.80 11.84 -0.31
CA GLU A 159 -7.13 13.14 -0.85
C GLU A 159 -7.26 13.12 -2.38
N ALA A 160 -6.29 12.48 -3.05
CA ALA A 160 -6.22 12.44 -4.51
C ALA A 160 -6.96 11.25 -5.14
N GLY A 161 -7.19 10.18 -4.40
CA GLY A 161 -7.69 8.90 -4.89
C GLY A 161 -6.56 8.00 -5.39
N PHE A 162 -6.89 6.98 -6.19
CA PHE A 162 -5.88 6.12 -6.83
C PHE A 162 -5.36 6.79 -8.09
N PHE A 163 -4.08 6.70 -8.34
CA PHE A 163 -3.49 7.39 -9.49
C PHE A 163 -2.28 6.71 -10.13
N LEU A 164 -1.59 5.77 -9.46
CA LEU A 164 -0.60 4.92 -10.11
C LEU A 164 -1.03 3.46 -10.01
N LEU A 165 -0.69 2.68 -11.03
CA LEU A 165 -0.95 1.23 -11.08
C LEU A 165 0.24 0.52 -11.69
N ALA A 166 0.78 -0.47 -10.97
CA ALA A 166 1.69 -1.48 -11.51
C ALA A 166 0.92 -2.78 -11.76
N THR A 167 1.07 -3.33 -12.96
CA THR A 167 0.57 -4.65 -13.32
C THR A 167 1.51 -5.75 -12.80
N PRO A 168 1.09 -7.03 -12.80
CA PRO A 168 1.98 -8.12 -12.43
C PRO A 168 3.26 -8.17 -13.26
N GLN A 169 3.17 -7.83 -14.55
CA GLN A 169 4.32 -7.77 -15.45
C GLN A 169 5.26 -6.62 -15.06
N ASP A 170 4.71 -5.45 -14.70
CA ASP A 170 5.52 -4.32 -14.23
C ASP A 170 6.26 -4.67 -12.94
N LEU A 171 5.60 -5.38 -12.00
CA LEU A 171 6.20 -5.82 -10.74
C LEU A 171 7.31 -6.86 -10.92
N ALA A 172 7.23 -7.67 -11.97
CA ALA A 172 8.24 -8.65 -12.32
C ALA A 172 9.44 -8.07 -13.09
N ALA A 173 9.25 -6.90 -13.74
CA ALA A 173 10.26 -6.31 -14.63
C ALA A 173 11.41 -5.60 -13.92
N PHE A 174 11.26 -5.28 -12.63
CA PHE A 174 12.24 -4.49 -11.86
C PHE A 174 12.70 -5.22 -10.60
N ASP A 175 13.95 -5.02 -10.21
CA ASP A 175 14.53 -5.57 -8.98
C ASP A 175 13.95 -4.89 -7.72
N GLU A 176 13.43 -3.67 -7.85
CA GLU A 176 12.73 -2.95 -6.80
C GLU A 176 11.23 -2.83 -7.07
N THR A 177 10.45 -2.58 -6.03
CA THR A 177 9.00 -2.43 -6.15
C THR A 177 8.64 -1.11 -6.81
N THR A 178 8.04 -1.18 -7.99
CA THR A 178 7.48 0.00 -8.65
C THR A 178 6.07 0.33 -8.18
N LEU A 179 5.75 1.61 -8.13
CA LEU A 179 4.37 2.11 -7.97
C LEU A 179 3.58 2.04 -9.29
N GLY A 180 4.25 1.71 -10.40
CA GLY A 180 3.67 1.67 -11.74
C GLY A 180 3.66 3.03 -12.44
N LYS A 181 2.73 3.17 -13.38
CA LYS A 181 2.52 4.38 -14.18
C LYS A 181 1.22 5.07 -13.81
N ALA A 182 1.14 6.37 -14.15
CA ALA A 182 -0.09 7.12 -13.98
C ALA A 182 -1.24 6.49 -14.78
N ILE A 183 -2.40 6.36 -14.14
CA ILE A 183 -3.61 5.89 -14.81
C ILE A 183 -4.20 7.03 -15.65
N TRP A 184 -4.97 6.67 -16.67
CA TRP A 184 -5.59 7.65 -17.56
C TRP A 184 -6.48 8.65 -16.79
N GLY A 185 -6.38 9.93 -17.14
CA GLY A 185 -7.12 11.01 -16.48
C GLY A 185 -6.45 11.57 -15.23
N VAL A 186 -5.24 11.14 -14.92
CA VAL A 186 -4.41 11.66 -13.81
C VAL A 186 -3.08 12.19 -14.36
N ILE A 187 -2.64 13.31 -13.83
CA ILE A 187 -1.35 13.91 -14.16
C ILE A 187 -0.48 13.90 -12.89
N CYS A 188 0.73 13.38 -13.02
CA CYS A 188 1.72 13.34 -11.96
C CYS A 188 2.94 14.18 -12.36
N LYS A 189 3.59 14.80 -11.39
CA LYS A 189 4.87 15.45 -11.54
C LYS A 189 5.71 15.32 -10.28
N ILE A 190 7.01 15.36 -10.44
CA ILE A 190 7.97 15.43 -9.36
C ILE A 190 8.39 16.89 -9.18
N LYS A 191 8.37 17.38 -7.95
CA LYS A 191 8.87 18.72 -7.58
C LYS A 191 10.07 18.62 -6.67
N GLU A 192 10.91 19.65 -6.76
CA GLU A 192 12.08 19.80 -5.89
C GLU A 192 13.01 18.58 -5.95
N ALA A 193 13.19 18.05 -7.17
CA ALA A 193 14.07 16.90 -7.38
C ALA A 193 15.54 17.28 -7.07
N ASN A 194 16.20 16.40 -6.32
CA ASN A 194 17.64 16.48 -6.04
C ASN A 194 18.48 15.98 -7.24
N GLU A 195 19.81 15.89 -7.07
CA GLU A 195 20.74 15.42 -8.11
C GLU A 195 20.44 13.96 -8.54
N ASP A 196 19.88 13.15 -7.65
CA ASP A 196 19.45 11.77 -7.94
C ASP A 196 18.06 11.68 -8.58
N HIS A 197 17.49 12.81 -9.01
CA HIS A 197 16.13 12.92 -9.56
C HIS A 197 15.02 12.46 -8.60
N VAL A 198 15.28 12.44 -7.30
CA VAL A 198 14.29 12.15 -6.24
C VAL A 198 13.66 13.44 -5.78
N GLY A 199 12.33 13.51 -5.81
CA GLY A 199 11.59 14.67 -5.36
C GLY A 199 10.17 14.31 -4.94
N GLU A 200 9.43 15.32 -4.48
CA GLU A 200 8.09 15.11 -3.98
C GLU A 200 7.09 14.86 -5.12
N LEU A 201 6.30 13.79 -4.99
CA LEU A 201 5.25 13.46 -5.95
C LEU A 201 4.04 14.37 -5.75
N TRP A 202 3.69 15.07 -6.81
CA TRP A 202 2.49 15.89 -6.91
C TRP A 202 1.53 15.30 -7.93
N VAL A 203 0.24 15.32 -7.59
CA VAL A 203 -0.81 14.74 -8.42
C VAL A 203 -1.93 15.73 -8.67
N GLN A 204 -2.49 15.68 -9.88
CA GLN A 204 -3.69 16.40 -10.27
C GLN A 204 -4.70 15.40 -10.85
N SER A 205 -5.90 15.34 -10.27
CA SER A 205 -6.94 14.42 -10.72
C SER A 205 -8.34 15.03 -10.60
N SER A 206 -9.23 14.61 -11.49
CA SER A 206 -10.64 15.06 -11.49
C SER A 206 -11.48 14.41 -10.40
N TRP A 207 -11.02 13.30 -9.82
CA TRP A 207 -11.72 12.54 -8.77
C TRP A 207 -11.18 12.78 -7.36
N ALA A 208 -10.27 13.73 -7.20
CA ALA A 208 -9.81 14.18 -5.91
C ALA A 208 -10.96 14.61 -4.98
N MET A 209 -10.65 14.77 -3.70
CA MET A 209 -11.61 15.20 -2.68
C MET A 209 -12.33 16.51 -3.06
N ALA A 210 -13.50 16.73 -2.47
CA ALA A 210 -14.28 17.95 -2.71
C ALA A 210 -13.46 19.22 -2.40
N GLY A 211 -13.46 20.16 -3.36
CA GLY A 211 -12.67 21.38 -3.26
C GLY A 211 -11.25 21.31 -3.79
N ARG A 212 -10.76 20.10 -4.16
CA ARG A 212 -9.39 19.93 -4.69
C ARG A 212 -9.33 19.28 -6.09
N LYS A 213 -10.48 19.16 -6.76
CA LYS A 213 -10.56 18.62 -8.12
C LYS A 213 -9.74 19.44 -9.09
N ASN A 214 -8.96 18.77 -9.92
CA ASN A 214 -8.08 19.39 -10.93
C ASN A 214 -7.08 20.42 -10.34
N GLN A 215 -6.80 20.33 -9.05
CA GLN A 215 -5.73 21.10 -8.41
C GLN A 215 -4.53 20.20 -8.13
N TRP A 216 -3.35 20.80 -8.21
CA TRP A 216 -2.13 20.11 -7.81
C TRP A 216 -2.12 19.86 -6.30
N GLN A 217 -1.89 18.63 -5.92
CA GLN A 217 -1.84 18.18 -4.53
C GLN A 217 -0.51 17.48 -4.28
N SER A 218 0.16 17.87 -3.20
CA SER A 218 1.27 17.13 -2.65
C SER A 218 0.77 15.79 -2.10
N THR A 219 1.53 14.73 -2.32
CA THR A 219 1.29 13.42 -1.68
C THR A 219 2.06 13.27 -0.38
N GLY A 220 3.11 14.07 -0.19
CA GLY A 220 4.09 13.93 0.87
C GLY A 220 5.07 12.78 0.64
N ASP A 221 4.95 12.04 -0.47
CA ASP A 221 5.84 10.94 -0.80
C ASP A 221 6.95 11.39 -1.73
N LEU A 222 8.19 10.98 -1.44
CA LEU A 222 9.35 11.17 -2.29
C LEU A 222 9.43 10.01 -3.28
N VAL A 223 9.64 10.34 -4.55
CA VAL A 223 9.71 9.35 -5.62
C VAL A 223 10.82 9.67 -6.61
N PHE A 224 11.26 8.64 -7.30
CA PHE A 224 12.04 8.70 -8.52
C PHE A 224 11.19 8.22 -9.68
N GLN A 225 11.33 8.79 -10.87
CA GLN A 225 10.71 8.31 -12.10
C GLN A 225 11.79 7.92 -13.11
N ASN A 226 11.74 6.68 -13.61
CA ASN A 226 12.65 6.24 -14.64
C ASN A 226 12.26 6.77 -16.04
N LEU A 227 13.12 6.55 -17.03
CA LEU A 227 12.91 7.00 -18.41
C LEU A 227 11.66 6.40 -19.07
N ASP A 228 11.24 5.22 -18.63
CA ASP A 228 10.04 4.55 -19.12
C ASP A 228 8.74 5.05 -18.45
N GLY A 229 8.85 5.99 -17.49
CA GLY A 229 7.73 6.61 -16.80
C GLY A 229 7.20 5.83 -15.61
N TYR A 230 7.93 4.85 -15.08
CA TYR A 230 7.59 4.15 -13.85
C TYR A 230 8.07 4.93 -12.63
N TYR A 231 7.22 4.97 -11.59
CA TYR A 231 7.52 5.62 -10.33
C TYR A 231 8.00 4.62 -9.28
N PHE A 232 8.99 5.03 -8.49
CA PHE A 232 9.58 4.25 -7.41
C PHE A 232 9.60 5.08 -6.13
N HIS A 233 9.12 4.51 -5.03
CA HIS A 233 9.04 5.20 -3.74
C HIS A 233 10.42 5.29 -3.09
N ARG A 234 10.74 6.47 -2.51
CA ARG A 234 12.03 6.75 -1.85
C ARG A 234 11.88 7.17 -0.39
N GLY A 235 10.68 7.44 0.07
CA GLY A 235 10.41 7.87 1.44
C GLY A 235 9.28 8.87 1.51
N ARG A 236 9.14 9.50 2.68
CA ARG A 236 8.15 10.55 2.93
C ARG A 236 8.84 11.83 3.42
N THR A 237 8.32 12.96 2.98
CA THR A 237 8.83 14.28 3.42
C THR A 237 8.57 14.52 4.92
N ASP A 238 7.47 14.00 5.47
CA ASP A 238 7.05 14.18 6.86
C ASP A 238 7.64 13.13 7.84
N ARG A 239 8.38 12.12 7.34
CA ARG A 239 9.04 11.09 8.15
C ARG A 239 10.56 11.15 8.10
N MET A 240 11.13 12.02 7.28
CA MET A 240 12.57 12.23 7.24
C MET A 240 13.04 12.76 8.61
N VAL A 241 14.09 12.18 9.13
CA VAL A 241 14.72 12.58 10.40
C VAL A 241 16.20 12.83 10.19
N VAL A 242 16.76 13.78 10.97
CA VAL A 242 18.21 14.04 10.96
C VAL A 242 18.85 13.23 12.09
N CYS A 243 19.72 12.28 11.72
CA CYS A 243 20.47 11.44 12.63
C CYS A 243 21.97 11.73 12.45
N GLY A 244 22.62 12.27 13.48
CA GLY A 244 24.07 12.59 13.41
C GLY A 244 24.46 13.57 12.30
N GLY A 245 23.52 14.42 11.84
CA GLY A 245 23.72 15.37 10.73
C GLY A 245 23.34 14.83 9.34
N GLU A 246 22.96 13.56 9.21
CA GLU A 246 22.52 12.94 7.96
C GLU A 246 20.99 12.81 7.91
N ASN A 247 20.43 12.99 6.70
CA ASN A 247 19.00 12.77 6.45
C ASN A 247 18.72 11.28 6.33
N VAL A 248 17.90 10.76 7.22
CA VAL A 248 17.51 9.35 7.25
C VAL A 248 16.01 9.21 6.98
N HIS A 249 15.66 8.29 6.11
CA HIS A 249 14.28 7.91 5.81
C HIS A 249 13.96 6.56 6.46
N PRO A 250 13.16 6.53 7.56
CA PRO A 250 12.83 5.28 8.25
C PRO A 250 12.21 4.23 7.33
N GLU A 251 11.51 4.67 6.28
CA GLU A 251 10.91 3.77 5.29
C GLU A 251 11.94 2.95 4.51
N HIS A 252 13.13 3.48 4.29
CA HIS A 252 14.21 2.73 3.65
C HIS A 252 14.67 1.59 4.56
N ILE A 253 14.84 1.87 5.84
CA ILE A 253 15.23 0.88 6.85
C ILE A 253 14.15 -0.21 6.98
N GLU A 254 12.85 0.19 7.04
CA GLU A 254 11.72 -0.74 7.06
C GLU A 254 11.74 -1.65 5.82
N GLN A 255 12.08 -1.11 4.65
CA GLN A 255 12.18 -1.88 3.40
C GLN A 255 13.30 -2.91 3.47
N VAL A 256 14.48 -2.51 3.93
CA VAL A 256 15.61 -3.42 4.08
C VAL A 256 15.26 -4.51 5.09
N LEU A 257 14.70 -4.17 6.25
CA LEU A 257 14.23 -5.16 7.24
C LEU A 257 13.23 -6.17 6.64
N LEU A 258 12.24 -5.68 5.88
CA LEU A 258 11.24 -6.53 5.22
C LEU A 258 11.79 -7.38 4.06
N ALA A 259 13.02 -7.13 3.61
CA ALA A 259 13.70 -8.00 2.66
C ALA A 259 14.33 -9.24 3.34
N HIS A 260 14.41 -9.26 4.67
CA HIS A 260 14.86 -10.45 5.39
C HIS A 260 13.78 -11.54 5.41
N PRO A 261 14.11 -12.81 5.03
CA PRO A 261 13.12 -13.89 4.88
C PRO A 261 12.28 -14.17 6.12
N SER A 262 12.82 -13.91 7.30
CA SER A 262 12.17 -14.19 8.59
C SER A 262 11.35 -13.02 9.14
N ILE A 263 11.34 -11.86 8.49
CA ILE A 263 10.64 -10.67 8.98
C ILE A 263 9.33 -10.48 8.21
N ILE A 264 8.22 -10.47 8.93
CA ILE A 264 6.86 -10.30 8.39
C ILE A 264 6.31 -8.89 8.57
N ALA A 265 6.84 -8.15 9.54
CA ALA A 265 6.51 -6.75 9.76
C ALA A 265 7.70 -6.02 10.37
N ALA A 266 7.90 -4.77 9.99
CA ALA A 266 8.97 -3.93 10.50
C ALA A 266 8.50 -2.48 10.64
N ARG A 267 9.02 -1.79 11.65
CA ARG A 267 8.89 -0.34 11.85
C ARG A 267 10.22 0.24 12.25
N ALA A 268 10.57 1.39 11.69
CA ALA A 268 11.71 2.18 12.09
C ALA A 268 11.25 3.59 12.50
N PHE A 269 11.85 4.13 13.55
CA PHE A 269 11.51 5.45 14.08
C PHE A 269 12.71 6.07 14.79
N ALA A 270 12.72 7.40 14.83
CA ALA A 270 13.75 8.14 15.53
C ALA A 270 13.42 8.26 17.02
N VAL A 271 14.45 8.16 17.83
CA VAL A 271 14.41 8.50 19.26
C VAL A 271 15.50 9.52 19.58
N SER A 272 15.21 10.40 20.53
CA SER A 272 16.19 11.41 20.97
C SER A 272 17.36 10.76 21.65
N HIS A 273 18.59 11.21 21.30
CA HIS A 273 19.83 10.71 21.85
C HIS A 273 20.72 11.87 22.30
N PRO A 274 21.29 11.84 23.51
CA PRO A 274 22.02 12.98 24.09
C PRO A 274 23.21 13.47 23.26
N LEU A 275 23.90 12.56 22.55
CA LEU A 275 25.11 12.85 21.79
C LEU A 275 24.87 13.05 20.28
N PHE A 276 23.85 12.39 19.72
CA PHE A 276 23.64 12.35 18.26
C PHE A 276 22.36 13.09 17.81
N GLY A 277 21.67 13.76 18.74
CA GLY A 277 20.37 14.39 18.48
C GLY A 277 19.27 13.34 18.33
N ASN A 278 19.25 12.61 17.21
CA ASN A 278 18.37 11.45 17.03
C ASN A 278 19.18 10.23 16.59
N VAL A 279 18.65 9.06 16.94
CA VAL A 279 19.11 7.75 16.47
C VAL A 279 17.90 6.93 16.06
N ILE A 280 18.11 5.95 15.20
CA ILE A 280 17.05 5.05 14.76
C ILE A 280 16.90 3.89 15.74
N GLN A 281 15.66 3.55 16.05
CA GLN A 281 15.27 2.27 16.63
C GLN A 281 14.33 1.53 15.67
N ALA A 282 14.35 0.21 15.75
CA ALA A 282 13.48 -0.63 14.95
C ALA A 282 12.69 -1.61 15.82
N GLU A 283 11.48 -1.93 15.37
CA GLU A 283 10.66 -3.02 15.87
C GLU A 283 10.41 -3.99 14.73
N VAL A 284 10.57 -5.27 15.00
CA VAL A 284 10.38 -6.33 14.01
C VAL A 284 9.49 -7.43 14.55
N GLU A 285 8.63 -7.95 13.68
CA GLU A 285 7.85 -9.17 13.89
C GLU A 285 8.42 -10.26 13.01
N CYS A 286 8.90 -11.34 13.62
CA CYS A 286 9.45 -12.48 12.90
C CYS A 286 8.41 -13.57 12.67
N THR A 287 8.70 -14.48 11.73
CA THR A 287 7.95 -15.72 11.54
C THR A 287 8.01 -16.58 12.81
N PRO A 288 6.92 -17.24 13.23
CA PRO A 288 6.87 -18.00 14.49
C PRO A 288 7.89 -19.14 14.61
N SER A 289 8.44 -19.59 13.50
CA SER A 289 9.34 -20.77 13.45
C SER A 289 10.82 -20.44 13.60
N LEU A 290 11.22 -19.17 13.71
CA LEU A 290 12.62 -18.76 13.75
C LEU A 290 12.90 -17.87 14.97
N SER A 291 13.91 -18.25 15.74
CA SER A 291 14.55 -17.37 16.73
C SER A 291 15.73 -16.67 16.05
N MET A 292 15.68 -15.36 15.96
CA MET A 292 16.76 -14.51 15.46
C MET A 292 17.18 -13.55 16.58
N THR A 293 18.47 -13.37 16.74
CA THR A 293 19.02 -12.42 17.70
C THR A 293 19.17 -11.02 17.08
N GLU A 294 19.24 -10.00 17.93
CA GLU A 294 19.51 -8.63 17.50
C GLU A 294 20.88 -8.54 16.76
N GLU A 295 21.89 -9.23 17.27
CA GLU A 295 23.23 -9.22 16.70
C GLU A 295 23.28 -9.82 15.29
N GLU A 296 22.57 -10.93 15.07
CA GLU A 296 22.42 -11.54 13.74
C GLU A 296 21.76 -10.59 12.76
N LEU A 297 20.67 -9.92 13.18
CA LEU A 297 19.96 -8.99 12.32
C LEU A 297 20.79 -7.73 12.03
N LEU A 298 21.48 -7.16 13.02
CA LEU A 298 22.39 -6.03 12.80
C LEU A 298 23.53 -6.39 11.85
N THR A 299 24.07 -7.61 11.95
CA THR A 299 25.10 -8.11 11.03
C THR A 299 24.58 -8.21 9.59
N TRP A 300 23.34 -8.67 9.44
CA TRP A 300 22.69 -8.76 8.13
C TRP A 300 22.38 -7.39 7.53
N LEU A 301 22.02 -6.39 8.35
CA LEU A 301 21.74 -5.01 7.92
C LEU A 301 22.99 -4.24 7.49
N LYS A 302 24.14 -4.52 8.10
CA LYS A 302 25.39 -3.75 7.95
C LYS A 302 25.85 -3.49 6.51
N PRO A 303 25.77 -4.44 5.54
CA PRO A 303 26.16 -4.18 4.16
C PRO A 303 25.09 -3.40 3.37
N GLN A 304 23.90 -3.18 3.91
CA GLN A 304 22.72 -2.67 3.20
C GLN A 304 22.31 -1.26 3.65
N LEU A 305 22.74 -0.84 4.84
CA LEU A 305 22.39 0.44 5.45
C LEU A 305 23.65 1.29 5.69
N SER A 306 23.50 2.60 5.53
CA SER A 306 24.54 3.55 5.94
C SER A 306 24.68 3.58 7.48
N ARG A 307 25.77 4.18 7.97
CA ARG A 307 26.01 4.29 9.41
C ARG A 307 24.89 5.05 10.13
N ALA A 308 24.34 6.08 9.53
CA ALA A 308 23.27 6.89 10.12
C ALA A 308 21.90 6.16 10.12
N GLU A 309 21.70 5.22 9.22
CA GLU A 309 20.50 4.41 9.10
C GLU A 309 20.49 3.19 10.01
N MET A 310 21.68 2.76 10.48
CA MET A 310 21.79 1.58 11.35
C MET A 310 20.98 1.77 12.64
N PRO A 311 20.04 0.85 12.95
CA PRO A 311 19.32 0.90 14.22
C PRO A 311 20.26 0.78 15.42
N HIS A 312 20.08 1.65 16.40
CA HIS A 312 20.78 1.58 17.70
C HIS A 312 20.22 0.50 18.62
N GLY A 313 19.04 -0.03 18.29
CA GLY A 313 18.41 -1.14 18.99
C GLY A 313 17.26 -1.71 18.16
N ILE A 314 17.05 -3.01 18.26
CA ILE A 314 15.97 -3.74 17.57
C ILE A 314 15.16 -4.51 18.62
N THR A 315 13.85 -4.25 18.63
CA THR A 315 12.92 -4.96 19.51
C THR A 315 12.11 -5.98 18.72
N PHE A 316 12.12 -7.22 19.17
CA PHE A 316 11.31 -8.29 18.59
C PHE A 316 9.96 -8.35 19.29
N GLN A 317 8.90 -8.06 18.54
CA GLN A 317 7.53 -8.09 19.09
C GLN A 317 6.48 -8.24 17.98
N ASN A 318 5.26 -8.59 18.37
CA ASN A 318 4.13 -8.61 17.44
C ASN A 318 3.74 -7.17 17.08
N ILE A 319 3.83 -6.83 15.80
CA ILE A 319 3.39 -5.55 15.25
C ILE A 319 1.92 -5.69 14.82
N GLY A 320 1.01 -5.42 15.75
CA GLY A 320 -0.42 -5.58 15.50
C GLY A 320 -0.91 -4.78 14.29
N MET A 321 -1.98 -5.26 13.65
CA MET A 321 -2.68 -4.55 12.57
C MET A 321 -3.76 -3.62 13.12
N LEU A 322 -3.99 -2.51 12.41
CA LEU A 322 -5.17 -1.68 12.56
C LEU A 322 -6.39 -2.41 11.96
N SER A 323 -7.59 -1.96 12.28
CA SER A 323 -8.83 -2.44 11.63
C SER A 323 -8.84 -2.24 10.10
N THR A 324 -7.96 -1.38 9.59
CA THR A 324 -7.73 -1.12 8.16
C THR A 324 -6.87 -2.19 7.48
N GLY A 325 -6.31 -3.13 8.24
CA GLY A 325 -5.32 -4.10 7.76
C GLY A 325 -3.89 -3.55 7.68
N LYS A 326 -3.68 -2.26 7.88
CA LYS A 326 -2.33 -1.66 7.94
C LYS A 326 -1.66 -1.96 9.27
N GLN A 327 -0.34 -1.94 9.29
CA GLN A 327 0.43 -2.01 10.54
C GLN A 327 0.10 -0.80 11.44
N LYS A 328 0.10 -1.01 12.75
CA LYS A 328 -0.03 0.10 13.71
C LYS A 328 1.19 1.00 13.60
N ALA A 329 1.00 2.30 13.41
CA ALA A 329 2.09 3.25 13.49
C ALA A 329 2.65 3.32 14.93
N TRP A 330 3.91 3.71 15.06
CA TRP A 330 4.49 4.06 16.36
C TRP A 330 3.69 5.22 16.97
N LYS A 331 3.36 5.11 18.26
CA LYS A 331 2.80 6.24 19.02
C LYS A 331 3.99 7.06 19.54
N THR A 332 4.17 8.24 18.98
CA THR A 332 5.04 9.28 19.56
C THR A 332 4.50 9.71 20.91
#